data_51e7e425cc69015fe56d41aa3e4ac3e2
#
_entry.id   51e7e425cc69015fe56d41aa3e4ac3e2
#
_cell.length_a   1.000
_cell.length_b   1.000
_cell.length_c   1.000
_cell.angle_alpha   90.00
_cell.angle_beta   90.00
_cell.angle_gamma   90.00
#
_symmetry.space_group_name_H-M   'P 1'
#
loop_
_entity.id
_entity.type
_entity.pdbx_description
1 polymer ?
#
loop_
_entity_poly.entity_id
_entity_poly.type
_entity_poly.pdbx_seq_one_letter_code
_entity_poly.pdbx_strand_id
1 'polypeptide(L)'
;MNSFAAQAFINHDTYGILCSLDTDVDPNSWYETILHEMVHIYCTTHESNGDNFFDKYCVNKKNNFKDGTMGAGYEVWREFIAYYWGAELTPFSTPLSLAQVRAEVRNIDEDVDAKNSVAKMLVSRILAFIFRNPTVRQANNVAIAYEILQKNKIFVSDIRVRSYKSLIETIFEQLSKKDYWRISPYFIDELGAAYIGMLGWRRAEGLRNR
;
A
#
# COMPACT_ATOMS: atom_id res chain seq x y z
N MET A 1 1.77 7.82 20.79
CA MET A 1 0.73 6.86 21.19
C MET A 1 0.25 6.18 19.93
N ASN A 2 0.42 4.87 19.81
CA ASN A 2 -0.13 4.14 18.69
C ASN A 2 -1.63 3.98 18.95
N SER A 3 -2.46 4.82 18.37
CA SER A 3 -3.89 4.63 18.38
C SER A 3 -4.20 3.47 17.41
N PHE A 4 -4.26 2.28 17.96
CA PHE A 4 -4.81 1.14 17.26
C PHE A 4 -6.31 1.38 17.10
N ALA A 5 -6.77 1.61 15.90
CA ALA A 5 -8.18 1.90 15.66
C ALA A 5 -8.98 0.61 15.40
N ALA A 6 -8.50 -0.26 14.52
CA ALA A 6 -9.10 -1.57 14.25
C ALA A 6 -8.08 -2.57 13.72
N GLN A 7 -8.42 -3.87 13.77
CA GLN A 7 -7.63 -4.95 13.17
C GLN A 7 -8.54 -6.09 12.75
N ALA A 8 -8.40 -6.54 11.51
CA ALA A 8 -9.05 -7.75 11.04
C ALA A 8 -8.40 -9.00 11.66
N PHE A 9 -9.19 -9.97 12.01
CA PHE A 9 -8.72 -11.30 12.36
C PHE A 9 -9.47 -12.37 11.57
N ILE A 10 -8.76 -13.44 11.27
CA ILE A 10 -9.27 -14.58 10.52
C ILE A 10 -8.89 -15.84 11.29
N ASN A 11 -9.88 -16.63 11.70
CA ASN A 11 -9.66 -17.87 12.39
C ASN A 11 -10.56 -18.96 11.76
N HIS A 12 -9.98 -19.81 10.92
CA HIS A 12 -10.69 -20.80 10.09
C HIS A 12 -11.84 -20.15 9.31
N ASP A 13 -13.08 -20.46 9.69
CA ASP A 13 -14.29 -19.95 9.02
C ASP A 13 -14.88 -18.70 9.72
N THR A 14 -14.18 -18.14 10.70
CA THR A 14 -14.63 -16.97 11.44
C THR A 14 -13.82 -15.75 11.07
N TYR A 15 -14.51 -14.71 10.66
CA TYR A 15 -13.94 -13.40 10.32
C TYR A 15 -14.45 -12.36 11.30
N GLY A 16 -13.59 -11.46 11.71
CA GLY A 16 -13.98 -10.40 12.62
C GLY A 16 -13.05 -9.19 12.57
N ILE A 17 -13.53 -8.08 13.10
CA ILE A 17 -12.78 -6.85 13.25
C ILE A 17 -12.77 -6.47 14.72
N LEU A 18 -11.59 -6.41 15.32
CA LEU A 18 -11.39 -5.84 16.64
C LEU A 18 -11.29 -4.33 16.50
N CYS A 19 -12.11 -3.60 17.22
CA CYS A 19 -12.07 -2.13 17.24
C CYS A 19 -11.62 -1.64 18.61
N SER A 20 -10.79 -0.61 18.63
CA SER A 20 -10.50 0.15 19.84
C SER A 20 -11.75 0.96 20.23
N LEU A 21 -12.07 1.03 21.53
CA LEU A 21 -13.18 1.83 22.05
C LEU A 21 -12.77 3.28 22.32
N ASP A 22 -11.74 3.78 21.68
CA ASP A 22 -11.35 5.18 21.79
C ASP A 22 -12.43 6.06 21.13
N THR A 23 -13.13 6.82 21.95
CA THR A 23 -14.31 7.60 21.56
C THR A 23 -13.99 8.94 20.91
N ASP A 24 -12.73 9.34 20.91
CA ASP A 24 -12.30 10.64 20.37
C ASP A 24 -11.95 10.60 18.88
N VAL A 25 -12.21 9.49 18.21
CA VAL A 25 -11.94 9.32 16.77
C VAL A 25 -13.12 9.86 15.96
N ASP A 26 -12.80 10.68 14.95
CA ASP A 26 -13.79 11.16 13.99
C ASP A 26 -14.57 10.00 13.33
N PRO A 27 -15.92 10.06 13.28
CA PRO A 27 -16.73 8.99 12.69
C PRO A 27 -16.33 8.60 11.27
N ASN A 28 -15.88 9.55 10.43
CA ASN A 28 -15.43 9.25 9.08
C ASN A 28 -14.14 8.43 9.07
N SER A 29 -13.22 8.72 10.00
CA SER A 29 -12.01 7.92 10.19
C SER A 29 -12.32 6.50 10.64
N TRP A 30 -13.37 6.30 11.44
CA TRP A 30 -13.87 4.99 11.82
C TRP A 30 -14.40 4.21 10.63
N TYR A 31 -15.21 4.83 9.77
CA TYR A 31 -15.71 4.18 8.57
C TYR A 31 -14.57 3.74 7.65
N GLU A 32 -13.62 4.63 7.38
CA GLU A 32 -12.45 4.30 6.55
C GLU A 32 -11.66 3.13 7.15
N THR A 33 -11.43 3.14 8.46
CA THR A 33 -10.70 2.08 9.16
C THR A 33 -11.43 0.74 9.10
N ILE A 34 -12.73 0.69 9.39
CA ILE A 34 -13.52 -0.54 9.32
C ILE A 34 -13.53 -1.09 7.89
N LEU A 35 -13.74 -0.23 6.90
CA LEU A 35 -13.73 -0.63 5.49
C LEU A 35 -12.34 -1.12 5.05
N HIS A 36 -11.27 -0.51 5.53
CA HIS A 36 -9.91 -0.99 5.31
C HIS A 36 -9.74 -2.45 5.81
N GLU A 37 -10.18 -2.73 7.04
CA GLU A 37 -10.11 -4.09 7.61
C GLU A 37 -11.04 -5.09 6.88
N MET A 38 -12.21 -4.63 6.43
CA MET A 38 -13.10 -5.45 5.61
C MET A 38 -12.46 -5.84 4.26
N VAL A 39 -11.69 -4.94 3.65
CA VAL A 39 -10.93 -5.23 2.42
C VAL A 39 -9.89 -6.32 2.68
N HIS A 40 -9.20 -6.30 3.83
CA HIS A 40 -8.30 -7.40 4.18
C HIS A 40 -9.00 -8.75 4.24
N ILE A 41 -10.18 -8.81 4.87
CA ILE A 41 -11.00 -10.03 4.91
C ILE A 41 -11.41 -10.45 3.50
N TYR A 42 -11.92 -9.50 2.71
CA TYR A 42 -12.34 -9.77 1.32
C TYR A 42 -11.20 -10.33 0.48
N CYS A 43 -10.04 -9.69 0.50
CA CYS A 43 -8.87 -10.15 -0.25
C CYS A 43 -8.46 -11.57 0.17
N THR A 44 -8.39 -11.85 1.46
CA THR A 44 -7.99 -13.18 1.95
C THR A 44 -8.97 -14.28 1.51
N THR A 45 -10.26 -13.98 1.44
CA THR A 45 -11.30 -14.95 1.01
C THR A 45 -11.40 -15.10 -0.50
N HIS A 46 -10.93 -14.12 -1.29
CA HIS A 46 -11.05 -14.08 -2.75
C HIS A 46 -9.71 -14.17 -3.48
N GLU A 47 -8.60 -14.27 -2.76
CA GLU A 47 -7.28 -14.47 -3.34
C GLU A 47 -7.23 -15.79 -4.11
N SER A 48 -6.92 -15.69 -5.39
CA SER A 48 -6.59 -16.78 -6.32
C SER A 48 -7.20 -18.16 -5.98
N ASN A 49 -8.48 -18.34 -6.24
CA ASN A 49 -9.17 -19.65 -6.21
C ASN A 49 -9.32 -20.31 -4.81
N GLY A 50 -9.32 -19.56 -3.72
CA GLY A 50 -9.49 -20.09 -2.37
C GLY A 50 -8.22 -20.74 -1.79
N ASP A 51 -7.13 -20.79 -2.54
CA ASP A 51 -5.83 -21.15 -2.00
C ASP A 51 -5.32 -20.02 -1.13
N ASN A 52 -4.86 -20.32 0.07
CA ASN A 52 -4.17 -19.37 0.92
C ASN A 52 -2.84 -18.96 0.26
N PHE A 53 -2.88 -17.88 -0.52
CA PHE A 53 -1.75 -17.38 -1.30
C PHE A 53 -0.53 -17.16 -0.41
N PHE A 54 -0.76 -16.59 0.78
CA PHE A 54 0.29 -16.28 1.72
C PHE A 54 1.03 -17.55 2.18
N ASP A 55 0.31 -18.57 2.63
CA ASP A 55 0.91 -19.81 3.12
C ASP A 55 1.62 -20.58 1.99
N LYS A 56 1.07 -20.50 0.79
CA LYS A 56 1.61 -21.21 -0.35
C LYS A 56 2.89 -20.60 -0.91
N TYR A 57 2.95 -19.28 -0.99
CA TYR A 57 4.00 -18.57 -1.71
C TYR A 57 4.89 -17.69 -0.83
N CYS A 58 4.40 -17.18 0.29
CA CYS A 58 5.11 -16.21 1.12
C CYS A 58 5.72 -16.80 2.38
N VAL A 59 5.31 -18.00 2.81
CA VAL A 59 5.88 -18.67 3.99
C VAL A 59 6.97 -19.62 3.57
N ASN A 60 8.19 -19.37 4.07
CA ASN A 60 9.26 -20.35 3.96
C ASN A 60 8.97 -21.51 4.91
N LYS A 61 8.56 -22.67 4.36
CA LYS A 61 8.23 -23.88 5.13
C LYS A 61 9.36 -24.39 6.03
N LYS A 62 10.62 -24.03 5.74
CA LYS A 62 11.78 -24.46 6.54
C LYS A 62 11.98 -23.60 7.79
N ASN A 63 11.66 -22.31 7.75
CA ASN A 63 12.02 -21.35 8.79
C ASN A 63 10.84 -20.57 9.39
N ASN A 64 9.61 -20.80 8.95
CA ASN A 64 8.42 -20.01 9.33
C ASN A 64 8.57 -18.49 9.15
N PHE A 65 9.49 -18.03 8.33
CA PHE A 65 9.70 -16.61 8.07
C PHE A 65 9.08 -16.21 6.72
N LYS A 66 8.44 -15.06 6.72
CA LYS A 66 8.08 -14.32 5.51
C LYS A 66 9.37 -13.99 4.77
N ASP A 67 9.64 -14.67 3.66
CA ASP A 67 10.95 -14.60 3.06
C ASP A 67 10.95 -13.74 1.79
N GLY A 68 11.91 -12.84 1.72
CA GLY A 68 12.32 -12.16 0.52
C GLY A 68 11.29 -11.21 -0.09
N THR A 69 11.35 -11.12 -1.41
CA THR A 69 10.52 -10.23 -2.24
C THR A 69 9.04 -10.59 -2.17
N MET A 70 8.70 -11.89 -2.15
CA MET A 70 7.31 -12.36 -2.08
C MET A 70 6.57 -11.86 -0.84
N GLY A 71 7.14 -12.03 0.35
CA GLY A 71 6.51 -11.58 1.59
C GLY A 71 6.38 -10.07 1.64
N ALA A 72 7.42 -9.35 1.18
CA ALA A 72 7.40 -7.90 1.13
C ALA A 72 6.33 -7.37 0.14
N GLY A 73 6.26 -7.95 -1.06
CA GLY A 73 5.29 -7.57 -2.08
C GLY A 73 3.85 -7.87 -1.64
N TYR A 74 3.63 -9.02 -1.01
CA TYR A 74 2.31 -9.38 -0.50
C TYR A 74 1.80 -8.41 0.58
N GLU A 75 2.65 -8.04 1.53
CA GLU A 75 2.29 -7.06 2.56
C GLU A 75 2.03 -5.67 1.96
N VAL A 76 2.89 -5.21 1.03
CA VAL A 76 2.69 -3.93 0.34
C VAL A 76 1.38 -3.92 -0.44
N TRP A 77 1.07 -5.01 -1.16
CA TRP A 77 -0.17 -5.10 -1.92
C TRP A 77 -1.41 -5.10 -1.03
N ARG A 78 -1.41 -5.92 0.02
CA ARG A 78 -2.54 -6.01 0.95
C ARG A 78 -2.87 -4.68 1.59
N GLU A 79 -1.86 -3.99 2.11
CA GLU A 79 -2.03 -2.67 2.69
C GLU A 79 -2.45 -1.63 1.65
N PHE A 80 -1.83 -1.67 0.45
CA PHE A 80 -2.20 -0.76 -0.63
C PHE A 80 -3.68 -0.90 -1.00
N ILE A 81 -4.14 -2.11 -1.28
CA ILE A 81 -5.52 -2.33 -1.73
C ILE A 81 -6.53 -2.02 -0.62
N ALA A 82 -6.18 -2.25 0.63
CA ALA A 82 -7.01 -1.91 1.78
C ALA A 82 -7.14 -0.38 1.96
N TYR A 83 -6.07 0.38 1.86
CA TYR A 83 -6.11 1.85 1.87
C TYR A 83 -6.82 2.42 0.65
N TYR A 84 -6.61 1.81 -0.52
CA TYR A 84 -7.23 2.27 -1.77
C TYR A 84 -8.75 2.13 -1.69
N TRP A 85 -9.25 0.93 -1.39
CA TRP A 85 -10.69 0.66 -1.33
C TRP A 85 -11.35 1.13 -0.04
N GLY A 86 -10.70 1.03 1.10
CA GLY A 86 -11.24 1.53 2.36
C GLY A 86 -11.70 2.97 2.24
N ALA A 87 -10.87 3.79 1.62
CA ALA A 87 -11.21 5.18 1.40
C ALA A 87 -12.16 5.44 0.21
N GLU A 88 -12.12 4.63 -0.87
CA GLU A 88 -13.07 4.74 -1.99
C GLU A 88 -14.51 4.35 -1.57
N LEU A 89 -14.64 3.41 -0.67
CA LEU A 89 -15.94 2.94 -0.14
C LEU A 89 -16.49 3.81 0.97
N THR A 90 -15.69 4.71 1.55
CA THR A 90 -16.15 5.61 2.62
C THR A 90 -17.14 6.63 2.07
N PRO A 91 -18.39 6.68 2.57
CA PRO A 91 -19.48 7.47 1.96
C PRO A 91 -19.20 8.97 1.86
N PHE A 92 -18.36 9.49 2.74
CA PHE A 92 -18.05 10.92 2.85
C PHE A 92 -16.59 11.23 2.56
N SER A 93 -15.87 10.31 1.91
CA SER A 93 -14.48 10.53 1.55
C SER A 93 -14.37 11.66 0.52
N THR A 94 -13.80 12.76 0.95
CA THR A 94 -13.39 13.82 0.03
C THR A 94 -12.13 13.37 -0.69
N PRO A 95 -12.05 13.42 -2.02
CA PRO A 95 -10.82 13.12 -2.73
C PRO A 95 -9.67 13.97 -2.18
N LEU A 96 -8.56 13.32 -1.83
CA LEU A 96 -7.39 14.04 -1.35
C LEU A 96 -6.88 15.01 -2.42
N SER A 97 -6.64 16.25 -2.00
CA SER A 97 -5.99 17.22 -2.87
C SER A 97 -4.52 16.85 -3.08
N LEU A 98 -3.94 17.32 -4.19
CA LEU A 98 -2.50 17.14 -4.43
C LEU A 98 -1.63 17.72 -3.31
N ALA A 99 -2.09 18.77 -2.62
CA ALA A 99 -1.40 19.35 -1.48
C ALA A 99 -1.36 18.39 -0.29
N GLN A 100 -2.46 17.70 -0.01
CA GLN A 100 -2.54 16.67 1.04
C GLN A 100 -1.65 15.48 0.70
N VAL A 101 -1.68 15.00 -0.55
CA VAL A 101 -0.79 13.91 -1.00
C VAL A 101 0.67 14.28 -0.79
N ARG A 102 1.07 15.52 -1.14
CA ARG A 102 2.44 16.00 -0.92
C ARG A 102 2.82 16.07 0.56
N ALA A 103 1.90 16.52 1.41
CA ALA A 103 2.14 16.59 2.85
C ALA A 103 2.38 15.19 3.42
N GLU A 104 1.56 14.21 3.05
CA GLU A 104 1.73 12.82 3.50
C GLU A 104 3.05 12.21 3.00
N VAL A 105 3.41 12.44 1.73
CA VAL A 105 4.71 11.98 1.20
C VAL A 105 5.88 12.55 2.01
N ARG A 106 5.82 13.83 2.41
CA ARG A 106 6.86 14.44 3.26
C ARG A 106 6.92 13.80 4.64
N ASN A 107 5.77 13.67 5.31
CA ASN A 107 5.69 13.12 6.66
C ASN A 107 6.27 11.70 6.73
N ILE A 108 5.98 10.89 5.72
CA ILE A 108 6.43 9.50 5.69
C ILE A 108 7.90 9.39 5.30
N ASP A 109 8.40 10.31 4.49
CA ASP A 109 9.80 10.32 4.06
C ASP A 109 10.79 10.63 5.19
N GLU A 110 10.34 11.29 6.25
CA GLU A 110 11.20 11.67 7.38
C GLU A 110 11.40 10.53 8.39
N ASP A 111 10.46 9.58 8.49
CA ASP A 111 10.35 8.66 9.67
C ASP A 111 10.63 7.17 9.38
N VAL A 112 10.93 6.77 8.14
CA VAL A 112 10.93 5.35 7.78
C VAL A 112 12.26 4.66 8.07
N ASP A 113 12.34 3.92 9.18
CA ASP A 113 13.28 2.82 9.33
C ASP A 113 12.81 1.61 8.49
N ALA A 114 13.55 1.35 7.42
CA ALA A 114 13.21 0.48 6.30
C ALA A 114 13.03 -1.02 6.64
N LYS A 115 13.28 -1.43 7.85
CA LYS A 115 13.17 -2.85 8.28
C LYS A 115 11.84 -3.18 8.94
N ASN A 116 10.97 -2.19 9.17
CA ASN A 116 9.78 -2.36 9.99
C ASN A 116 8.53 -2.63 9.13
N SER A 117 7.59 -3.42 9.63
CA SER A 117 6.24 -3.59 9.05
C SER A 117 5.53 -2.25 8.84
N VAL A 118 5.81 -1.28 9.69
CA VAL A 118 5.35 0.11 9.57
C VAL A 118 5.79 0.75 8.24
N ALA A 119 7.00 0.48 7.76
CA ALA A 119 7.48 1.05 6.49
C ALA A 119 6.64 0.58 5.29
N LYS A 120 6.25 -0.69 5.25
CA LYS A 120 5.41 -1.23 4.18
C LYS A 120 4.01 -0.60 4.19
N MET A 121 3.43 -0.48 5.37
CA MET A 121 2.14 0.16 5.57
C MET A 121 2.17 1.63 5.11
N LEU A 122 3.20 2.38 5.50
CA LEU A 122 3.36 3.78 5.13
C LEU A 122 3.57 3.97 3.63
N VAL A 123 4.41 3.15 2.99
CA VAL A 123 4.61 3.18 1.53
C VAL A 123 3.30 2.84 0.81
N SER A 124 2.58 1.84 1.27
CA SER A 124 1.27 1.43 0.71
C SER A 124 0.24 2.54 0.81
N ARG A 125 0.21 3.27 1.92
CA ARG A 125 -0.66 4.43 2.13
C ARG A 125 -0.33 5.57 1.16
N ILE A 126 0.96 5.88 0.94
CA ILE A 126 1.37 6.87 -0.07
C ILE A 126 0.87 6.45 -1.45
N LEU A 127 1.10 5.21 -1.84
CA LEU A 127 0.69 4.70 -3.15
C LEU A 127 -0.82 4.79 -3.32
N ALA A 128 -1.60 4.41 -2.29
CA ALA A 128 -3.05 4.55 -2.30
C ALA A 128 -3.50 6.00 -2.48
N PHE A 129 -2.88 6.95 -1.79
CA PHE A 129 -3.15 8.37 -1.97
C PHE A 129 -2.83 8.86 -3.38
N ILE A 130 -1.71 8.42 -3.96
CA ILE A 130 -1.35 8.77 -5.34
C ILE A 130 -2.40 8.25 -6.32
N PHE A 131 -2.76 6.97 -6.23
CA PHE A 131 -3.69 6.34 -7.17
C PHE A 131 -5.14 6.75 -6.97
N ARG A 132 -5.52 7.24 -5.81
CA ARG A 132 -6.85 7.82 -5.57
C ARG A 132 -7.00 9.25 -6.10
N ASN A 133 -5.91 9.93 -6.42
CA ASN A 133 -5.99 11.26 -7.00
C ASN A 133 -6.67 11.22 -8.38
N PRO A 134 -7.75 12.00 -8.59
CA PRO A 134 -8.51 11.96 -9.84
C PRO A 134 -7.66 12.20 -11.09
N THR A 135 -6.67 13.08 -10.99
CA THR A 135 -5.77 13.40 -12.10
C THR A 135 -4.89 12.21 -12.49
N VAL A 136 -4.44 11.42 -11.51
CA VAL A 136 -3.66 10.20 -11.75
C VAL A 136 -4.55 9.07 -12.27
N ARG A 137 -5.75 8.92 -11.72
CA ARG A 137 -6.73 7.90 -12.15
C ARG A 137 -7.20 8.07 -13.60
N GLN A 138 -7.27 9.31 -14.09
CA GLN A 138 -7.63 9.61 -15.48
C GLN A 138 -6.49 9.34 -16.46
N ALA A 139 -5.27 9.12 -15.98
CA ALA A 139 -4.16 8.74 -16.83
C ALA A 139 -4.42 7.36 -17.43
N ASN A 140 -4.26 7.25 -18.76
CA ASN A 140 -4.53 6.02 -19.49
C ASN A 140 -3.29 5.11 -19.66
N ASN A 141 -2.13 5.58 -19.19
CA ASN A 141 -0.90 4.78 -19.12
C ASN A 141 0.08 5.35 -18.07
N VAL A 142 1.07 4.54 -17.72
CA VAL A 142 2.03 4.87 -16.66
C VAL A 142 2.89 6.10 -16.99
N ALA A 143 3.22 6.34 -18.23
CA ALA A 143 4.00 7.52 -18.63
C ALA A 143 3.24 8.81 -18.34
N ILE A 144 1.95 8.85 -18.68
CA ILE A 144 1.07 9.99 -18.38
C ILE A 144 0.92 10.17 -16.87
N ALA A 145 0.71 9.09 -16.12
CA ALA A 145 0.67 9.14 -14.66
C ALA A 145 1.96 9.75 -14.10
N TYR A 146 3.11 9.37 -14.65
CA TYR A 146 4.41 9.91 -14.27
C TYR A 146 4.54 11.40 -14.52
N GLU A 147 4.19 11.86 -15.72
CA GLU A 147 4.20 13.29 -16.07
C GLU A 147 3.32 14.10 -15.12
N ILE A 148 2.14 13.59 -14.80
CA ILE A 148 1.23 14.21 -13.85
C ILE A 148 1.85 14.31 -12.47
N LEU A 149 2.48 13.25 -11.97
CA LEU A 149 3.13 13.22 -10.67
C LEU A 149 4.31 14.20 -10.60
N GLN A 150 5.14 14.27 -11.65
CA GLN A 150 6.26 15.19 -11.75
C GLN A 150 5.80 16.65 -11.87
N LYS A 151 4.89 16.94 -12.80
CA LYS A 151 4.37 18.27 -13.05
C LYS A 151 3.71 18.88 -11.81
N ASN A 152 3.03 18.06 -11.03
CA ASN A 152 2.38 18.48 -9.80
C ASN A 152 3.30 18.43 -8.57
N LYS A 153 4.58 18.12 -8.74
CA LYS A 153 5.58 18.07 -7.65
C LYS A 153 5.09 17.25 -6.44
N ILE A 154 4.53 16.08 -6.68
CA ILE A 154 4.05 15.18 -5.62
C ILE A 154 5.24 14.71 -4.78
N PHE A 155 6.37 14.45 -5.42
CA PHE A 155 7.62 14.14 -4.74
C PHE A 155 8.52 15.38 -4.61
N VAL A 156 9.28 15.45 -3.53
CA VAL A 156 10.11 16.62 -3.19
C VAL A 156 11.35 16.73 -4.10
N SER A 157 11.79 15.63 -4.71
CA SER A 157 12.94 15.60 -5.61
C SER A 157 12.77 14.56 -6.71
N ASP A 158 13.47 14.75 -7.83
CA ASP A 158 13.51 13.80 -8.94
C ASP A 158 14.09 12.44 -8.54
N ILE A 159 14.95 12.42 -7.53
CA ILE A 159 15.55 11.20 -6.99
C ILE A 159 14.47 10.38 -6.27
N ARG A 160 13.59 11.02 -5.51
CA ARG A 160 12.46 10.35 -4.84
C ARG A 160 11.44 9.83 -5.82
N VAL A 161 11.14 10.57 -6.89
CA VAL A 161 10.33 10.06 -8.00
C VAL A 161 10.90 8.75 -8.53
N ARG A 162 12.21 8.71 -8.77
CA ARG A 162 12.87 7.49 -9.27
C ARG A 162 12.80 6.32 -8.30
N SER A 163 12.91 6.56 -6.99
CA SER A 163 12.81 5.50 -5.99
C SER A 163 11.43 4.84 -5.94
N TYR A 164 10.37 5.58 -6.24
CA TYR A 164 9.00 5.05 -6.32
C TYR A 164 8.61 4.54 -7.71
N LYS A 165 9.45 4.76 -8.69
CA LYS A 165 9.12 4.50 -10.10
C LYS A 165 8.60 3.09 -10.32
N SER A 166 9.39 2.09 -9.97
CA SER A 166 9.03 0.70 -10.20
C SER A 166 7.77 0.29 -9.42
N LEU A 167 7.58 0.80 -8.20
CA LEU A 167 6.36 0.55 -7.42
C LEU A 167 5.12 1.10 -8.13
N ILE A 168 5.20 2.34 -8.62
CA ILE A 168 4.09 2.99 -9.32
C ILE A 168 3.78 2.24 -10.61
N GLU A 169 4.78 1.87 -11.39
CA GLU A 169 4.64 1.11 -12.64
C GLU A 169 3.98 -0.24 -12.41
N THR A 170 4.47 -1.01 -11.44
CA THR A 170 3.95 -2.35 -11.11
C THR A 170 2.49 -2.29 -10.63
N ILE A 171 2.15 -1.33 -9.77
CA ILE A 171 0.78 -1.16 -9.30
C ILE A 171 -0.14 -0.67 -10.42
N PHE A 172 0.32 0.29 -11.23
CA PHE A 172 -0.46 0.79 -12.37
C PHE A 172 -0.82 -0.33 -13.34
N GLU A 173 0.15 -1.17 -13.69
CA GLU A 173 -0.07 -2.33 -14.55
C GLU A 173 -1.09 -3.30 -13.94
N GLN A 174 -0.99 -3.59 -12.66
CA GLN A 174 -1.97 -4.46 -11.99
C GLN A 174 -3.37 -3.84 -11.98
N LEU A 175 -3.52 -2.56 -11.63
CA LEU A 175 -4.82 -1.87 -11.59
C LEU A 175 -5.47 -1.73 -12.97
N SER A 176 -4.70 -1.78 -14.05
CA SER A 176 -5.25 -1.73 -15.41
C SER A 176 -5.90 -3.04 -15.87
N LYS A 177 -5.71 -4.14 -15.14
CA LYS A 177 -6.35 -5.43 -15.42
C LYS A 177 -7.80 -5.44 -14.97
N LYS A 178 -8.67 -6.14 -15.70
CA LYS A 178 -10.09 -6.29 -15.35
C LYS A 178 -10.29 -6.89 -13.96
N ASP A 179 -9.50 -7.93 -13.65
CA ASP A 179 -9.52 -8.66 -12.39
C ASP A 179 -8.29 -8.32 -11.55
N TYR A 180 -8.00 -7.02 -11.34
CA TYR A 180 -6.78 -6.54 -10.69
C TYR A 180 -6.61 -7.04 -9.23
N TRP A 181 -7.67 -7.44 -8.55
CA TRP A 181 -7.58 -8.07 -7.22
C TRP A 181 -7.03 -9.49 -7.24
N ARG A 182 -7.06 -10.17 -8.39
CA ARG A 182 -6.43 -11.48 -8.56
C ARG A 182 -4.94 -11.30 -8.71
N ILE A 183 -4.24 -11.65 -7.65
CA ILE A 183 -2.79 -11.58 -7.61
C ILE A 183 -2.14 -12.85 -8.17
N SER A 184 -0.99 -12.68 -8.81
CA SER A 184 -0.13 -13.79 -9.22
C SER A 184 1.18 -13.77 -8.44
N PRO A 185 1.87 -14.93 -8.29
CA PRO A 185 3.20 -14.95 -7.67
C PRO A 185 4.19 -14.01 -8.36
N TYR A 186 4.12 -13.93 -9.70
CA TYR A 186 4.98 -13.04 -10.47
C TYR A 186 4.77 -11.57 -10.13
N PHE A 187 3.52 -11.11 -10.10
CA PHE A 187 3.19 -9.73 -9.72
C PHE A 187 3.68 -9.39 -8.30
N ILE A 188 3.44 -10.29 -7.35
CA ILE A 188 3.82 -10.08 -5.97
C ILE A 188 5.34 -10.04 -5.79
N ASP A 189 6.07 -10.89 -6.52
CA ASP A 189 7.54 -10.89 -6.50
C ASP A 189 8.12 -9.61 -7.12
N GLU A 190 7.57 -9.14 -8.25
CA GLU A 190 7.96 -7.86 -8.85
C GLU A 190 7.68 -6.67 -7.93
N LEU A 191 6.52 -6.65 -7.27
CA LEU A 191 6.18 -5.59 -6.32
C LEU A 191 7.14 -5.58 -5.13
N GLY A 192 7.47 -6.75 -4.61
CA GLY A 192 8.43 -6.88 -3.52
C GLY A 192 9.85 -6.47 -3.93
N ALA A 193 10.30 -6.84 -5.12
CA ALA A 193 11.58 -6.42 -5.67
C ALA A 193 11.64 -4.89 -5.85
N ALA A 194 10.56 -4.30 -6.36
CA ALA A 194 10.43 -2.85 -6.50
C ALA A 194 10.47 -2.14 -5.13
N TYR A 195 9.80 -2.70 -4.12
CA TYR A 195 9.83 -2.18 -2.74
C TYR A 195 11.25 -2.23 -2.13
N ILE A 196 11.92 -3.36 -2.24
CA ILE A 196 13.30 -3.53 -1.75
C ILE A 196 14.26 -2.61 -2.50
N GLY A 197 14.09 -2.48 -3.81
CA GLY A 197 14.86 -1.55 -4.63
C GLY A 197 14.67 -0.09 -4.20
N MET A 198 13.44 0.33 -3.92
CA MET A 198 13.14 1.67 -3.39
C MET A 198 13.87 1.91 -2.06
N LEU A 199 13.88 0.96 -1.15
CA LEU A 199 14.59 1.06 0.12
C LEU A 199 16.11 1.17 -0.06
N GLY A 200 16.68 0.44 -1.01
CA GLY A 200 18.10 0.50 -1.36
C GLY A 200 18.51 1.89 -1.87
N TRP A 201 17.69 2.50 -2.72
CA TRP A 201 17.90 3.86 -3.20
C TRP A 201 17.89 4.89 -2.06
N ARG A 202 16.93 4.82 -1.16
CA ARG A 202 16.84 5.73 0.00
C ARG A 202 18.07 5.66 0.90
N ARG A 203 18.59 4.45 1.16
CA ARG A 203 19.83 4.27 1.94
C ARG A 203 21.04 4.90 1.27
N ALA A 204 21.17 4.72 -0.03
CA ALA A 204 22.27 5.30 -0.79
C ALA A 204 22.24 6.85 -0.79
N GLU A 205 21.05 7.45 -0.79
CA GLU A 205 20.86 8.89 -0.68
C GLU A 205 21.19 9.41 0.72
N GLY A 206 20.73 8.74 1.77
CA GLY A 206 21.03 9.11 3.16
C GLY A 206 22.52 9.08 3.48
N LEU A 207 23.30 8.24 2.80
CA LEU A 207 24.75 8.19 2.92
C LEU A 207 25.47 9.31 2.15
N ARG A 208 24.87 9.84 1.06
CA ARG A 208 25.45 10.94 0.27
C ARG A 208 25.23 12.31 0.90
N ASN A 209 24.22 12.43 1.76
CA ASN A 209 23.82 13.68 2.41
C ASN A 209 24.38 13.82 3.84
N ARG A 210 25.24 12.88 4.26
CA ARG A 210 26.03 12.93 5.50
C ARG A 210 27.50 13.19 5.18
#